data_e2988d5015f689dbc0f0b634f8e1a16e
#
_entry.id   e2988d5015f689dbc0f0b634f8e1a16e
#
_cell.length_a   1.000
_cell.length_b   1.000
_cell.length_c   1.000
_cell.angle_alpha   90.00
_cell.angle_beta   90.00
_cell.angle_gamma   90.00
#
_symmetry.space_group_name_H-M   'P 1'
#
loop_
_entity.id
_entity.type
_entity.pdbx_description
1 polymer ?
#
loop_
_entity_poly.entity_id
_entity_poly.type
_entity_poly.pdbx_seq_one_letter_code
_entity_poly.pdbx_strand_id
1 'polypeptide(L)'
;AYIYLTKYNLESIDVQLTYCNTETEKIVRFKEQYDSESIIKWYRELVAGFKKWMDYVFDERAERNASIQKLHFPFEYREGQKKLVASVYHTVKEQKVLYIQAPTGVGKTISTVYPAVQSCGNGLTDKIFYLTSKTITRTVAEETYAILRDAGLHFRTVTLTAKDKICHLDEHNCNPEVCEYARGHFDRVNEAVYDIITNEAVINRDTILQYSVKHKVCPYEM
;
A
#
# COMPACT_ATOMS: atom_id res chain seq x y z
N ALA A 1 -23.81 -15.66 1.14
CA ALA A 1 -24.19 -16.98 1.66
C ALA A 1 -24.28 -16.97 3.20
N TYR A 2 -23.17 -16.79 3.95
CA TYR A 2 -23.14 -16.84 5.43
C TYR A 2 -24.21 -16.00 6.12
N ILE A 3 -24.28 -14.70 5.80
CA ILE A 3 -25.24 -13.76 6.44
C ILE A 3 -26.70 -14.22 6.20
N TYR A 4 -27.01 -14.62 4.98
CA TYR A 4 -28.35 -15.05 4.61
C TYR A 4 -28.74 -16.36 5.31
N LEU A 5 -27.84 -17.34 5.29
CA LEU A 5 -28.02 -18.64 5.93
C LEU A 5 -28.24 -18.48 7.44
N THR A 6 -27.40 -17.66 8.13
CA THR A 6 -27.52 -17.40 9.56
C THR A 6 -28.80 -16.63 9.90
N LYS A 7 -29.14 -15.59 9.11
CA LYS A 7 -30.33 -14.77 9.33
C LYS A 7 -31.64 -15.57 9.26
N TYR A 8 -31.69 -16.51 8.34
CA TYR A 8 -32.93 -17.33 8.12
C TYR A 8 -32.84 -18.74 8.69
N ASN A 9 -31.78 -19.05 9.44
CA ASN A 9 -31.53 -20.35 10.07
C ASN A 9 -31.71 -21.54 9.12
N LEU A 10 -31.07 -21.42 7.93
CA LEU A 10 -31.16 -22.45 6.90
C LEU A 10 -30.11 -23.55 7.14
N GLU A 11 -30.50 -24.82 6.85
CA GLU A 11 -29.58 -25.96 6.93
C GLU A 11 -28.59 -26.02 5.76
N SER A 12 -29.02 -25.49 4.60
CA SER A 12 -28.17 -25.42 3.40
C SER A 12 -28.52 -24.23 2.52
N ILE A 13 -27.63 -23.88 1.60
CA ILE A 13 -27.83 -22.80 0.65
C ILE A 13 -27.17 -23.14 -0.69
N ASP A 14 -27.87 -22.85 -1.78
CA ASP A 14 -27.30 -22.88 -3.13
C ASP A 14 -26.54 -21.60 -3.42
N VAL A 15 -25.30 -21.73 -3.86
CA VAL A 15 -24.45 -20.62 -4.31
C VAL A 15 -24.21 -20.75 -5.81
N GLN A 16 -24.46 -19.70 -6.56
CA GLN A 16 -24.21 -19.66 -7.99
C GLN A 16 -23.21 -18.56 -8.34
N LEU A 17 -22.14 -18.95 -9.04
CA LEU A 17 -21.23 -18.02 -9.72
C LEU A 17 -21.62 -17.96 -11.20
N THR A 18 -21.78 -16.74 -11.70
CA THR A 18 -22.12 -16.50 -13.09
C THR A 18 -21.01 -15.69 -13.75
N TYR A 19 -20.38 -16.25 -14.77
CA TYR A 19 -19.38 -15.59 -15.60
C TYR A 19 -20.02 -15.18 -16.91
N CYS A 20 -19.80 -13.93 -17.32
CA CYS A 20 -20.22 -13.42 -18.61
C CYS A 20 -18.97 -12.95 -19.36
N ASN A 21 -18.76 -13.46 -20.57
CA ASN A 21 -17.75 -12.92 -21.48
C ASN A 21 -18.31 -11.65 -22.11
N THR A 22 -17.66 -10.51 -21.90
CA THR A 22 -18.14 -9.19 -22.34
C THR A 22 -18.06 -8.96 -23.84
N GLU A 23 -17.27 -9.76 -24.56
CA GLU A 23 -17.14 -9.66 -26.02
C GLU A 23 -18.13 -10.55 -26.75
N THR A 24 -18.34 -11.77 -26.23
CA THR A 24 -19.18 -12.81 -26.89
C THR A 24 -20.54 -12.98 -26.24
N GLU A 25 -20.80 -12.29 -25.13
CA GLU A 25 -22.01 -12.41 -24.30
C GLU A 25 -22.29 -13.83 -23.79
N LYS A 26 -21.30 -14.73 -23.91
CA LYS A 26 -21.42 -16.10 -23.45
C LYS A 26 -21.46 -16.14 -21.95
N ILE A 27 -22.51 -16.78 -21.42
CA ILE A 27 -22.74 -16.94 -19.96
C ILE A 27 -22.44 -18.38 -19.54
N VAL A 28 -21.60 -18.53 -18.51
CA VAL A 28 -21.33 -19.81 -17.84
C VAL A 28 -21.75 -19.70 -16.38
N ARG A 29 -22.46 -20.68 -15.86
CA ARG A 29 -22.93 -20.71 -14.47
C ARG A 29 -22.41 -21.95 -13.78
N PHE A 30 -21.83 -21.75 -12.60
CA PHE A 30 -21.44 -22.79 -11.68
C PHE A 30 -22.37 -22.71 -10.47
N LYS A 31 -23.08 -23.78 -10.17
CA LYS A 31 -24.01 -23.86 -9.04
C LYS A 31 -23.60 -24.98 -8.14
N GLU A 32 -23.50 -24.71 -6.84
CA GLU A 32 -23.10 -25.66 -5.84
C GLU A 32 -23.92 -25.44 -4.56
N GLN A 33 -24.30 -26.53 -3.90
CA GLN A 33 -25.01 -26.49 -2.63
C GLN A 33 -24.03 -26.69 -1.49
N TYR A 34 -24.13 -25.85 -0.49
CA TYR A 34 -23.31 -25.91 0.73
C TYR A 34 -24.23 -26.08 1.94
N ASP A 35 -23.83 -26.95 2.86
CA ASP A 35 -24.43 -27.03 4.17
C ASP A 35 -24.02 -25.89 5.09
N SER A 36 -24.79 -25.68 6.13
CA SER A 36 -24.60 -24.60 7.10
C SER A 36 -23.24 -24.68 7.81
N GLU A 37 -22.79 -25.86 8.18
CA GLU A 37 -21.53 -26.06 8.90
C GLU A 37 -20.33 -25.68 8.04
N SER A 38 -20.31 -26.11 6.79
CA SER A 38 -19.26 -25.80 5.81
C SER A 38 -19.14 -24.28 5.55
N ILE A 39 -20.28 -23.58 5.38
CA ILE A 39 -20.29 -22.12 5.18
C ILE A 39 -19.83 -21.38 6.43
N ILE A 40 -20.23 -21.81 7.62
CA ILE A 40 -19.82 -21.18 8.88
C ILE A 40 -18.31 -21.37 9.10
N LYS A 41 -17.81 -22.58 8.85
CA LYS A 41 -16.37 -22.88 8.96
C LYS A 41 -15.56 -22.02 7.98
N TRP A 42 -15.91 -22.02 6.72
CA TRP A 42 -15.28 -21.22 5.69
C TRP A 42 -15.26 -19.72 6.04
N TYR A 43 -16.39 -19.19 6.51
CA TYR A 43 -16.50 -17.79 6.89
C TYR A 43 -15.60 -17.44 8.09
N ARG A 44 -15.51 -18.30 9.09
CA ARG A 44 -14.64 -18.12 10.25
C ARG A 44 -13.16 -18.10 9.84
N GLU A 45 -12.76 -19.01 8.96
CA GLU A 45 -11.40 -19.04 8.41
C GLU A 45 -11.08 -17.77 7.62
N LEU A 46 -11.99 -17.30 6.78
CA LEU A 46 -11.87 -16.05 6.04
C LEU A 46 -11.70 -14.84 6.99
N VAL A 47 -12.55 -14.75 8.00
CA VAL A 47 -12.48 -13.66 9.00
C VAL A 47 -11.18 -13.74 9.81
N ALA A 48 -10.74 -14.93 10.20
CA ALA A 48 -9.48 -15.11 10.93
C ALA A 48 -8.27 -14.66 10.09
N GLY A 49 -8.25 -15.02 8.79
CA GLY A 49 -7.22 -14.56 7.86
C GLY A 49 -7.24 -13.02 7.67
N PHE A 50 -8.43 -12.43 7.57
CA PHE A 50 -8.58 -10.98 7.45
C PHE A 50 -8.21 -10.23 8.74
N LYS A 51 -8.52 -10.80 9.90
CA LYS A 51 -8.20 -10.19 11.20
C LYS A 51 -6.72 -9.91 11.35
N LYS A 52 -5.84 -10.82 10.93
CA LYS A 52 -4.37 -10.64 10.91
C LYS A 52 -3.96 -9.31 10.26
N TRP A 53 -4.58 -8.98 9.12
CA TRP A 53 -4.30 -7.74 8.40
C TRP A 53 -4.85 -6.51 9.12
N MET A 54 -6.03 -6.62 9.69
CA MET A 54 -6.66 -5.49 10.38
C MET A 54 -5.94 -5.14 11.68
N ASP A 55 -5.55 -6.15 12.46
CA ASP A 55 -4.75 -5.95 13.68
C ASP A 55 -3.44 -5.24 13.33
N TYR A 56 -2.72 -5.73 12.31
CA TYR A 56 -1.50 -5.10 11.85
C TYR A 56 -1.69 -3.63 11.40
N VAL A 57 -2.71 -3.35 10.59
CA VAL A 57 -2.99 -1.98 10.11
C VAL A 57 -3.35 -1.04 11.27
N PHE A 58 -4.07 -1.56 12.27
CA PHE A 58 -4.45 -0.80 13.45
C PHE A 58 -3.23 -0.43 14.30
N ASP A 59 -2.39 -1.40 14.61
CA ASP A 59 -1.18 -1.22 15.42
C ASP A 59 -0.17 -0.32 14.71
N GLU A 60 0.09 -0.58 13.43
CA GLU A 60 0.97 0.24 12.59
C GLU A 60 0.53 1.71 12.52
N ARG A 61 -0.78 1.96 12.39
CA ARG A 61 -1.32 3.33 12.40
C ARG A 61 -1.10 4.01 13.73
N ALA A 62 -1.28 3.29 14.84
CA ALA A 62 -1.07 3.83 16.18
C ALA A 62 0.41 4.20 16.41
N GLU A 63 1.34 3.32 16.08
CA GLU A 63 2.78 3.55 16.19
C GLU A 63 3.24 4.70 15.28
N ARG A 64 2.81 4.69 14.03
CA ARG A 64 3.07 5.78 13.07
C ARG A 64 2.63 7.12 13.63
N ASN A 65 1.39 7.23 14.07
CA ASN A 65 0.85 8.50 14.55
C ASN A 65 1.55 8.95 15.84
N ALA A 66 1.87 8.04 16.76
CA ALA A 66 2.63 8.36 17.96
C ALA A 66 4.05 8.87 17.66
N SER A 67 4.71 8.32 16.64
CA SER A 67 6.03 8.78 16.20
C SER A 67 5.95 10.18 15.57
N ILE A 68 4.92 10.43 14.75
CA ILE A 68 4.73 11.73 14.10
C ILE A 68 4.46 12.85 15.12
N GLN A 69 3.71 12.57 16.18
CA GLN A 69 3.44 13.57 17.22
C GLN A 69 4.70 14.02 17.97
N LYS A 70 5.74 13.19 18.02
CA LYS A 70 7.02 13.51 18.63
C LYS A 70 8.03 14.09 17.64
N LEU A 71 7.71 14.07 16.35
CA LEU A 71 8.62 14.49 15.29
C LEU A 71 8.68 16.02 15.20
N HIS A 72 9.89 16.56 15.28
CA HIS A 72 10.18 17.97 15.04
C HIS A 72 10.81 18.16 13.66
N PHE A 73 10.73 19.39 13.16
CA PHE A 73 11.44 19.74 11.93
C PHE A 73 12.95 19.58 12.16
N PRO A 74 13.67 18.78 11.36
CA PRO A 74 15.02 18.32 11.70
C PRO A 74 16.13 19.36 11.49
N PHE A 75 15.80 20.56 11.03
CA PHE A 75 16.77 21.62 10.73
C PHE A 75 16.35 22.96 11.32
N GLU A 76 17.28 23.90 11.40
CA GLU A 76 16.92 25.30 11.57
C GLU A 76 16.19 25.82 10.33
N TYR A 77 15.10 26.56 10.54
CA TYR A 77 14.32 27.09 9.43
C TYR A 77 15.10 28.17 8.68
N ARG A 78 15.19 28.02 7.37
CA ARG A 78 15.68 29.07 6.47
C ARG A 78 14.59 30.12 6.27
N GLU A 79 14.99 31.29 5.77
CA GLU A 79 14.06 32.36 5.43
C GLU A 79 12.93 31.86 4.49
N GLY A 80 11.68 32.18 4.79
CA GLY A 80 10.51 31.74 4.05
C GLY A 80 10.10 30.27 4.25
N GLN A 81 10.98 29.41 4.76
CA GLN A 81 10.73 27.97 4.89
C GLN A 81 9.61 27.66 5.90
N LYS A 82 9.57 28.35 7.03
CA LYS A 82 8.51 28.20 8.04
C LYS A 82 7.12 28.52 7.46
N LYS A 83 7.05 29.59 6.63
CA LYS A 83 5.81 29.96 5.93
C LYS A 83 5.38 28.88 4.95
N LEU A 84 6.32 28.30 4.20
CA LEU A 84 6.04 27.21 3.26
C LEU A 84 5.49 25.97 3.97
N VAL A 85 6.14 25.52 5.05
CA VAL A 85 5.69 24.39 5.87
C VAL A 85 4.24 24.62 6.38
N ALA A 86 3.97 25.80 6.92
CA ALA A 86 2.62 26.15 7.39
C ALA A 86 1.60 26.15 6.25
N SER A 87 1.96 26.73 5.08
CA SER A 87 1.05 26.77 3.91
C SER A 87 0.69 25.37 3.42
N VAL A 88 1.65 24.43 3.34
CA VAL A 88 1.37 23.05 2.93
C VAL A 88 0.44 22.36 3.94
N TYR A 89 0.71 22.49 5.24
CA TYR A 89 -0.15 21.91 6.27
C TYR A 89 -1.59 22.43 6.20
N HIS A 90 -1.77 23.76 6.09
CA HIS A 90 -3.09 24.36 5.97
C HIS A 90 -3.81 23.94 4.69
N THR A 91 -3.08 23.81 3.60
CA THR A 91 -3.65 23.35 2.33
C THR A 91 -4.23 21.93 2.43
N VAL A 92 -3.52 21.00 3.10
CA VAL A 92 -4.03 19.65 3.36
C VAL A 92 -5.25 19.72 4.29
N LYS A 93 -5.17 20.50 5.38
CA LYS A 93 -6.27 20.66 6.34
C LYS A 93 -7.54 21.21 5.71
N GLU A 94 -7.40 22.15 4.77
CA GLU A 94 -8.52 22.80 4.09
C GLU A 94 -8.94 22.09 2.79
N GLN A 95 -8.28 20.96 2.44
CA GLN A 95 -8.53 20.18 1.22
C GLN A 95 -8.44 21.02 -0.06
N LYS A 96 -7.45 21.90 -0.11
CA LYS A 96 -7.20 22.82 -1.23
C LYS A 96 -6.01 22.39 -2.09
N VAL A 97 -5.78 23.14 -3.16
CA VAL A 97 -4.61 23.01 -4.04
C VAL A 97 -3.65 24.16 -3.74
N LEU A 98 -2.36 23.88 -3.69
CA LEU A 98 -1.29 24.85 -3.46
C LEU A 98 -0.28 24.81 -4.62
N TYR A 99 -0.06 25.94 -5.24
CA TYR A 99 1.03 26.14 -6.19
C TYR A 99 2.19 26.86 -5.50
N ILE A 100 3.39 26.26 -5.59
CA ILE A 100 4.57 26.78 -4.90
C ILE A 100 5.65 27.11 -5.92
N GLN A 101 6.09 28.37 -5.91
CA GLN A 101 7.30 28.80 -6.60
C GLN A 101 8.32 29.24 -5.55
N ALA A 102 9.44 28.54 -5.51
CA ALA A 102 10.53 28.83 -4.58
C ALA A 102 11.89 28.57 -5.24
N PRO A 103 12.93 29.37 -4.93
CA PRO A 103 14.28 29.18 -5.48
C PRO A 103 14.87 27.81 -5.13
N THR A 104 15.93 27.43 -5.85
CA THR A 104 16.69 26.23 -5.51
C THR A 104 17.41 26.42 -4.16
N GLY A 105 17.61 25.31 -3.43
CA GLY A 105 18.35 25.35 -2.16
C GLY A 105 17.57 25.73 -0.91
N VAL A 106 16.30 26.17 -1.02
CA VAL A 106 15.46 26.49 0.16
C VAL A 106 14.90 25.28 0.90
N GLY A 107 15.23 24.07 0.47
CA GLY A 107 14.72 22.84 1.10
C GLY A 107 13.27 22.55 0.78
N LYS A 108 12.82 22.73 -0.48
CA LYS A 108 11.44 22.48 -0.91
C LYS A 108 10.91 21.10 -0.51
N THR A 109 11.70 20.05 -0.72
CA THR A 109 11.27 18.66 -0.48
C THR A 109 10.93 18.44 0.98
N ILE A 110 11.83 18.77 1.91
CA ILE A 110 11.54 18.63 3.35
C ILE A 110 10.38 19.52 3.80
N SER A 111 10.26 20.73 3.22
CA SER A 111 9.20 21.70 3.55
C SER A 111 7.82 21.30 3.00
N THR A 112 7.74 20.31 2.11
CA THR A 112 6.48 19.72 1.63
C THR A 112 6.22 18.37 2.27
N VAL A 113 7.23 17.52 2.40
CA VAL A 113 7.10 16.17 2.99
C VAL A 113 6.78 16.24 4.49
N TYR A 114 7.54 17.02 5.26
CA TYR A 114 7.34 17.11 6.70
C TYR A 114 5.90 17.52 7.11
N PRO A 115 5.31 18.61 6.59
CA PRO A 115 3.95 18.98 6.94
C PRO A 115 2.89 17.99 6.40
N ALA A 116 3.15 17.30 5.29
CA ALA A 116 2.29 16.22 4.81
C ALA A 116 2.32 15.03 5.77
N VAL A 117 3.49 14.64 6.29
CA VAL A 117 3.63 13.62 7.34
C VAL A 117 2.91 14.06 8.62
N GLN A 118 3.06 15.32 9.07
CA GLN A 118 2.32 15.86 10.21
C GLN A 118 0.81 15.78 10.03
N SER A 119 0.32 15.96 8.79
CA SER A 119 -1.09 15.83 8.46
C SER A 119 -1.60 14.38 8.64
N CYS A 120 -0.77 13.37 8.35
CA CYS A 120 -1.10 11.98 8.64
C CYS A 120 -1.22 11.73 10.15
N GLY A 121 -0.28 12.22 10.95
CA GLY A 121 -0.31 12.07 12.41
C GLY A 121 -1.51 12.73 13.07
N ASN A 122 -2.07 13.77 12.45
CA ASN A 122 -3.26 14.48 12.91
C ASN A 122 -4.57 13.92 12.31
N GLY A 123 -4.50 12.79 11.57
CA GLY A 123 -5.67 12.13 10.99
C GLY A 123 -6.34 12.89 9.83
N LEU A 124 -5.65 13.87 9.23
CA LEU A 124 -6.17 14.64 8.09
C LEU A 124 -6.01 13.89 6.77
N THR A 125 -5.06 12.97 6.69
CA THR A 125 -4.82 12.10 5.54
C THR A 125 -4.17 10.79 5.99
N ASP A 126 -4.30 9.72 5.20
CA ASP A 126 -3.71 8.40 5.51
C ASP A 126 -2.50 8.08 4.65
N LYS A 127 -2.41 8.70 3.47
CA LYS A 127 -1.37 8.39 2.47
C LYS A 127 -0.85 9.66 1.82
N ILE A 128 0.42 9.60 1.40
CA ILE A 128 1.10 10.66 0.67
C ILE A 128 1.60 10.09 -0.65
N PHE A 129 1.23 10.70 -1.77
CA PHE A 129 1.79 10.38 -3.08
C PHE A 129 2.76 11.49 -3.48
N TYR A 130 4.05 11.16 -3.54
CA TYR A 130 5.08 12.06 -4.03
C TYR A 130 5.37 11.75 -5.50
N LEU A 131 4.82 12.55 -6.40
CA LEU A 131 4.94 12.35 -7.83
C LEU A 131 6.09 13.20 -8.39
N THR A 132 6.95 12.59 -9.19
CA THR A 132 8.07 13.26 -9.82
C THR A 132 8.39 12.66 -11.19
N SER A 133 8.77 13.52 -12.13
CA SER A 133 9.18 13.10 -13.48
C SER A 133 10.66 12.71 -13.60
N LYS A 134 11.47 12.99 -12.58
CA LYS A 134 12.93 12.80 -12.60
C LYS A 134 13.39 11.87 -11.49
N THR A 135 14.28 10.93 -11.82
CA THR A 135 14.89 10.01 -10.86
C THR A 135 15.62 10.74 -9.72
N ILE A 136 16.36 11.81 -10.03
CA ILE A 136 17.08 12.62 -9.02
C ILE A 136 16.11 13.19 -7.98
N THR A 137 14.95 13.68 -8.41
CA THR A 137 13.94 14.24 -7.47
C THR A 137 13.33 13.16 -6.58
N ARG A 138 13.22 11.93 -7.09
CA ARG A 138 12.81 10.77 -6.29
C ARG A 138 13.82 10.48 -5.19
N THR A 139 15.12 10.42 -5.51
CA THR A 139 16.19 10.18 -4.53
C THR A 139 16.18 11.22 -3.42
N VAL A 140 15.97 12.50 -3.74
CA VAL A 140 15.85 13.57 -2.74
C VAL A 140 14.64 13.35 -1.80
N ALA A 141 13.53 12.82 -2.30
CA ALA A 141 12.39 12.48 -1.45
C ALA A 141 12.71 11.28 -0.54
N GLU A 142 13.35 10.23 -1.07
CA GLU A 142 13.79 9.06 -0.31
C GLU A 142 14.78 9.46 0.82
N GLU A 143 15.76 10.31 0.51
CA GLU A 143 16.70 10.90 1.49
C GLU A 143 15.96 11.73 2.56
N THR A 144 14.95 12.49 2.16
CA THR A 144 14.15 13.27 3.09
C THR A 144 13.43 12.37 4.10
N TYR A 145 12.85 11.26 3.64
CA TYR A 145 12.24 10.30 4.56
C TYR A 145 13.27 9.57 5.42
N ALA A 146 14.49 9.33 4.92
CA ALA A 146 15.59 8.77 5.73
C ALA A 146 15.94 9.72 6.88
N ILE A 147 16.14 11.01 6.61
CA ILE A 147 16.39 12.04 7.64
C ILE A 147 15.28 12.08 8.69
N LEU A 148 14.01 11.99 8.28
CA LEU A 148 12.90 11.99 9.22
C LEU A 148 12.85 10.70 10.05
N ARG A 149 13.21 9.53 9.47
CA ARG A 149 13.35 8.28 10.23
C ARG A 149 14.47 8.33 11.25
N ASP A 150 15.61 8.90 10.89
CA ASP A 150 16.74 9.13 11.82
C ASP A 150 16.32 10.05 12.98
N ALA A 151 15.37 10.95 12.75
CA ALA A 151 14.75 11.80 13.77
C ALA A 151 13.60 11.12 14.55
N GLY A 152 13.37 9.81 14.34
CA GLY A 152 12.41 9.01 15.09
C GLY A 152 11.05 8.79 14.40
N LEU A 153 10.90 9.12 13.13
CA LEU A 153 9.69 8.87 12.37
C LEU A 153 9.51 7.37 12.08
N HIS A 154 8.43 6.77 12.52
CA HIS A 154 7.95 5.47 12.06
C HIS A 154 6.96 5.68 10.91
N PHE A 155 7.44 5.49 9.67
CA PHE A 155 6.65 5.75 8.46
C PHE A 155 7.18 4.91 7.30
N ARG A 156 6.32 4.05 6.75
CA ARG A 156 6.68 3.20 5.61
C ARG A 156 6.65 4.00 4.32
N THR A 157 7.64 3.74 3.47
CA THR A 157 7.72 4.32 2.14
C THR A 157 7.79 3.22 1.08
N VAL A 158 7.06 3.42 -0.02
CA VAL A 158 7.07 2.52 -1.18
C VAL A 158 7.48 3.31 -2.41
N THR A 159 8.49 2.81 -3.13
CA THR A 159 8.94 3.38 -4.40
C THR A 159 8.42 2.51 -5.55
N LEU A 160 7.43 3.03 -6.28
CA LEU A 160 6.87 2.32 -7.44
C LEU A 160 7.88 2.29 -8.58
N THR A 161 8.06 1.12 -9.16
CA THR A 161 8.98 0.88 -10.28
C THR A 161 8.21 0.31 -11.48
N ALA A 162 8.49 0.84 -12.67
CA ALA A 162 7.84 0.39 -13.90
C ALA A 162 8.20 -1.08 -14.21
N LYS A 163 7.28 -1.78 -14.88
CA LYS A 163 7.37 -3.23 -15.16
C LYS A 163 8.66 -3.62 -15.87
N ASP A 164 9.06 -2.83 -16.86
CA ASP A 164 10.30 -3.02 -17.65
C ASP A 164 11.58 -2.95 -16.81
N LYS A 165 11.51 -2.37 -15.60
CA LYS A 165 12.67 -2.22 -14.69
C LYS A 165 12.66 -3.19 -13.52
N ILE A 166 11.55 -3.87 -13.28
CA ILE A 166 11.42 -4.76 -12.11
C ILE A 166 11.13 -6.21 -12.49
N CYS A 167 10.69 -6.49 -13.70
CA CYS A 167 10.45 -7.85 -14.16
C CYS A 167 11.75 -8.68 -14.13
N HIS A 168 11.66 -9.93 -13.71
CA HIS A 168 12.80 -10.88 -13.74
C HIS A 168 13.11 -11.39 -15.15
N LEU A 169 12.17 -11.24 -16.10
CA LEU A 169 12.32 -11.70 -17.49
C LEU A 169 12.68 -10.51 -18.38
N ASP A 170 13.66 -10.69 -19.25
CA ASP A 170 14.02 -9.70 -20.27
C ASP A 170 12.86 -9.46 -21.25
N GLU A 171 12.17 -10.53 -21.64
CA GLU A 171 10.92 -10.44 -22.40
C GLU A 171 9.72 -10.64 -21.47
N HIS A 172 8.82 -9.65 -21.43
CA HIS A 172 7.67 -9.65 -20.55
C HIS A 172 6.60 -10.66 -21.00
N ASN A 173 6.77 -11.92 -20.64
CA ASN A 173 5.77 -12.94 -20.85
C ASN A 173 5.16 -13.37 -19.52
N CYS A 174 3.94 -12.89 -19.24
CA CYS A 174 3.22 -13.18 -18.02
C CYS A 174 2.37 -14.47 -18.07
N ASN A 175 2.55 -15.30 -19.11
CA ASN A 175 1.90 -16.62 -19.17
C ASN A 175 2.42 -17.49 -18.03
N PRO A 176 1.54 -18.05 -17.15
CA PRO A 176 1.95 -18.93 -16.05
C PRO A 176 2.69 -20.21 -16.49
N GLU A 177 2.58 -20.63 -17.75
CA GLU A 177 3.33 -21.75 -18.30
C GLU A 177 4.81 -21.41 -18.54
N VAL A 178 5.12 -20.13 -18.76
CA VAL A 178 6.45 -19.61 -19.09
C VAL A 178 7.10 -18.94 -17.89
N CYS A 179 6.35 -18.10 -17.16
CA CYS A 179 6.85 -17.34 -16.02
C CYS A 179 6.55 -18.04 -14.70
N GLU A 180 7.59 -18.51 -14.02
CA GLU A 180 7.47 -19.16 -12.69
C GLU A 180 6.90 -18.23 -11.61
N TYR A 181 7.12 -16.90 -11.73
CA TYR A 181 6.61 -15.89 -10.82
C TYR A 181 5.14 -15.55 -11.06
N ALA A 182 4.63 -15.76 -12.28
CA ALA A 182 3.20 -15.61 -12.59
C ALA A 182 2.42 -16.88 -12.18
N ARG A 183 3.06 -18.05 -12.26
CA ARG A 183 2.44 -19.33 -11.89
C ARG A 183 2.09 -19.37 -10.40
N GLY A 184 0.80 -19.44 -10.06
CA GLY A 184 0.29 -19.44 -8.68
C GLY A 184 0.59 -18.15 -7.91
N HIS A 185 0.78 -17.03 -8.59
CA HIS A 185 1.03 -15.72 -7.98
C HIS A 185 -0.04 -15.37 -6.95
N PHE A 186 -1.32 -15.47 -7.33
CA PHE A 186 -2.45 -15.09 -6.49
C PHE A 186 -2.61 -15.95 -5.24
N ASP A 187 -2.05 -17.17 -5.23
CA ASP A 187 -2.07 -18.04 -4.05
C ASP A 187 -1.05 -17.60 -2.99
N ARG A 188 0.01 -16.87 -3.40
CA ARG A 188 1.16 -16.52 -2.55
C ARG A 188 1.34 -15.03 -2.30
N VAL A 189 0.75 -14.16 -3.14
CA VAL A 189 0.99 -12.72 -3.07
C VAL A 189 0.58 -12.10 -1.74
N ASN A 190 -0.51 -12.56 -1.13
CA ASN A 190 -0.95 -12.05 0.17
C ASN A 190 0.09 -12.29 1.27
N GLU A 191 0.68 -13.48 1.32
CA GLU A 191 1.73 -13.79 2.29
C GLU A 191 3.02 -12.99 1.99
N ALA A 192 3.37 -12.82 0.71
CA ALA A 192 4.52 -12.02 0.31
C ALA A 192 4.36 -10.55 0.71
N VAL A 193 3.17 -9.97 0.45
CA VAL A 193 2.87 -8.58 0.84
C VAL A 193 2.85 -8.43 2.36
N TYR A 194 2.26 -9.38 3.08
CA TYR A 194 2.27 -9.33 4.54
C TYR A 194 3.69 -9.37 5.09
N ASP A 195 4.52 -10.28 4.58
CA ASP A 195 5.91 -10.43 5.01
C ASP A 195 6.73 -9.15 4.76
N ILE A 196 6.64 -8.55 3.57
CA ILE A 196 7.39 -7.32 3.27
C ILE A 196 6.92 -6.12 4.10
N ILE A 197 5.62 -5.93 4.28
CA ILE A 197 5.12 -4.78 5.04
C ILE A 197 5.36 -4.89 6.55
N THR A 198 5.50 -6.10 7.08
CA THR A 198 5.78 -6.31 8.51
C THR A 198 7.26 -6.22 8.85
N ASN A 199 8.15 -6.40 7.87
CA ASN A 199 9.60 -6.45 8.11
C ASN A 199 10.35 -5.23 7.55
N GLU A 200 9.76 -4.49 6.57
CA GLU A 200 10.47 -3.44 5.87
C GLU A 200 9.80 -2.06 6.01
N ALA A 201 10.58 -1.08 6.44
CA ALA A 201 10.15 0.32 6.49
C ALA A 201 10.34 1.03 5.12
N VAL A 202 11.28 0.55 4.30
CA VAL A 202 11.62 1.09 2.98
C VAL A 202 11.43 0.00 1.93
N ILE A 203 10.36 0.11 1.17
CA ILE A 203 10.03 -0.84 0.12
C ILE A 203 10.41 -0.18 -1.22
N ASN A 204 11.54 -0.58 -1.75
CA ASN A 204 12.06 -0.14 -3.04
C ASN A 204 12.21 -1.33 -4.01
N ARG A 205 12.74 -1.07 -5.20
CA ARG A 205 12.93 -2.11 -6.22
C ARG A 205 13.69 -3.33 -5.68
N ASP A 206 14.78 -3.11 -4.97
CA ASP A 206 15.66 -4.20 -4.54
C ASP A 206 15.00 -5.03 -3.43
N THR A 207 14.31 -4.38 -2.50
CA THR A 207 13.50 -5.03 -1.48
C THR A 207 12.39 -5.87 -2.12
N ILE A 208 11.64 -5.32 -3.08
CA ILE A 208 10.58 -6.06 -3.79
C ILE A 208 11.16 -7.27 -4.51
N LEU A 209 12.30 -7.15 -5.18
CA LEU A 209 12.94 -8.28 -5.87
C LEU A 209 13.35 -9.39 -4.90
N GLN A 210 13.87 -9.06 -3.72
CA GLN A 210 14.21 -10.05 -2.68
C GLN A 210 12.99 -10.85 -2.23
N TYR A 211 11.89 -10.16 -1.90
CA TYR A 211 10.66 -10.81 -1.45
C TYR A 211 9.95 -11.55 -2.59
N SER A 212 10.02 -11.03 -3.82
CA SER A 212 9.54 -11.71 -5.02
C SER A 212 10.21 -13.08 -5.22
N VAL A 213 11.54 -13.16 -5.08
CA VAL A 213 12.29 -14.42 -5.15
C VAL A 213 11.94 -15.34 -3.98
N LYS A 214 11.90 -14.80 -2.75
CA LYS A 214 11.57 -15.55 -1.53
C LYS A 214 10.23 -16.27 -1.63
N HIS A 215 9.21 -15.57 -2.13
CA HIS A 215 7.84 -16.06 -2.20
C HIS A 215 7.43 -16.59 -3.59
N LYS A 216 8.30 -16.47 -4.59
CA LYS A 216 8.02 -16.81 -6.00
C LYS A 216 6.76 -16.11 -6.52
N VAL A 217 6.69 -14.81 -6.36
CA VAL A 217 5.60 -13.94 -6.82
C VAL A 217 6.10 -12.90 -7.82
N CYS A 218 5.24 -12.45 -8.72
CA CYS A 218 5.60 -11.40 -9.67
C CYS A 218 5.94 -10.10 -8.93
N PRO A 219 7.14 -9.52 -9.11
CA PRO A 219 7.54 -8.32 -8.39
C PRO A 219 6.77 -7.06 -8.82
N TYR A 220 6.20 -7.05 -10.01
CA TYR A 220 5.38 -5.95 -10.50
C TYR A 220 3.96 -5.98 -9.97
N GLU A 221 3.39 -7.19 -9.79
CA GLU A 221 2.03 -7.39 -9.30
C GLU A 221 1.97 -7.54 -7.76
N MET A 222 3.11 -7.55 -7.09
CA MET A 222 3.22 -7.55 -5.63
C MET A 222 3.05 -6.13 -5.06
#